data_627e45c983a9b15e5bbe2fb8af2b1073
#
_entry.id   627e45c983a9b15e5bbe2fb8af2b1073
#
_cell.length_a   1.000
_cell.length_b   1.000
_cell.length_c   1.000
_cell.angle_alpha   90.00
_cell.angle_beta   90.00
_cell.angle_gamma   90.00
#
_symmetry.space_group_name_H-M   'P 1'
#
loop_
_entity.id
_entity.type
_entity.pdbx_description
1 polymer ?
#
loop_
_entity_poly.entity_id
_entity_poly.type
_entity_poly.pdbx_seq_one_letter_code
_entity_poly.pdbx_strand_id
1 'polypeptide(L)'
;MGQLCGRCLQLLQDFVAVVRRTSAELLHGIKECLILISNCSCLKQSSSKGRQLYKPILQPHEKVTAQEFLQHIETGFEMSPLGKDPLEALRTLAFSENPGLQQSAALYYLHMSQHMNIPLPVEHLEPFYALLRSADLEVQQTSSLSLVNFLLEGNIDKELVVQMGLLEPILELLESGDPTVQCNSCACAMTLAISESNQEAIGAAQGVTPLLALANSYDPRVQQNAVGAILNLTQSEKIQEVLCKEGALPILTLLLESPDSEVQYYSCTALSNMAANARHHPAMLRTGDRFLLRALVSLLSSSVDKVSSQACVCLRNLATSEDIQVEIVAHNILPKLLFLLASGNKDVRHAAIALLWILSQHPRNQDALTCAELLQSLGMLLSVQKTDPVIAGHTACIIQNLSLSQNRQRIFESPCIEGLLQTMLSTDIQEDSLHYVTSCLAELAKQEGAALHVLQWMDEPLTKCLVGLAGQLGRTEPSFQAASILQHLIGHEKMMLLLKGHIRETQAYLKNFLTHQEIRFQQLGISTFCRLQEDPEFCLAFRKSQMTELLEQVRQQTEETQELLRAALRHADS
;
A
#
# COMPACT_ATOMS: atom_id res chain seq x y z
N MET A 1 -1.64 7.18 5.45
CA MET A 1 -1.26 6.76 6.81
C MET A 1 -0.09 5.78 6.69
N GLY A 2 1.12 6.31 6.88
CA GLY A 2 2.35 5.51 6.78
C GLY A 2 2.49 4.63 8.01
N GLN A 3 2.01 3.39 7.93
CA GLN A 3 2.44 2.37 8.87
C GLN A 3 3.82 1.89 8.42
N LEU A 4 4.82 2.04 9.30
CA LEU A 4 6.06 1.26 9.21
C LEU A 4 5.66 -0.20 8.96
N CYS A 5 6.27 -0.83 7.95
CA CYS A 5 6.10 -2.25 7.75
C CYS A 5 6.42 -2.94 9.09
N GLY A 6 5.45 -3.70 9.65
CA GLY A 6 5.58 -4.30 10.98
C GLY A 6 6.85 -5.16 11.16
N ARG A 7 7.45 -5.61 10.05
CA ARG A 7 8.72 -6.34 10.04
C ARG A 7 9.95 -5.44 10.16
N CYS A 8 9.91 -4.18 9.67
CA CYS A 8 11.00 -3.23 9.92
C CYS A 8 11.06 -2.90 11.42
N LEU A 9 9.90 -2.73 12.04
CA LEU A 9 9.79 -2.59 13.49
C LEU A 9 10.32 -3.86 14.19
N GLN A 10 9.99 -5.05 13.67
CA GLN A 10 10.43 -6.32 14.25
C GLN A 10 11.93 -6.53 14.16
N LEU A 11 12.57 -6.28 13.01
CA LEU A 11 14.02 -6.40 12.85
C LEU A 11 14.80 -5.39 13.71
N LEU A 12 14.27 -4.18 13.83
CA LEU A 12 14.83 -3.19 14.72
C LEU A 12 14.61 -3.57 16.19
N GLN A 13 13.46 -4.15 16.54
CA GLN A 13 13.21 -4.70 17.88
C GLN A 13 14.09 -5.93 18.18
N ASP A 14 14.37 -6.79 17.22
CA ASP A 14 15.27 -7.94 17.38
C ASP A 14 16.72 -7.48 17.60
N PHE A 15 17.16 -6.42 16.89
CA PHE A 15 18.46 -5.78 17.12
C PHE A 15 18.53 -5.16 18.52
N VAL A 16 17.50 -4.44 18.94
CA VAL A 16 17.38 -3.88 20.31
C VAL A 16 17.38 -5.00 21.36
N ALA A 17 16.76 -6.17 21.09
CA ALA A 17 16.77 -7.30 22.01
C ALA A 17 18.15 -7.94 22.19
N VAL A 18 18.99 -7.96 21.13
CA VAL A 18 20.39 -8.40 21.22
C VAL A 18 21.20 -7.43 22.10
N VAL A 19 20.99 -6.12 21.93
CA VAL A 19 21.68 -5.09 22.73
C VAL A 19 21.23 -5.10 24.21
N ARG A 20 19.96 -5.43 24.50
CA ARG A 20 19.43 -5.56 25.89
C ARG A 20 20.14 -6.65 26.72
N ARG A 21 20.74 -7.67 26.08
CA ARG A 21 21.48 -8.72 26.82
C ARG A 21 22.80 -8.26 27.43
N THR A 22 23.32 -7.10 27.02
CA THR A 22 24.61 -6.56 27.49
C THR A 22 24.47 -5.48 28.56
N SER A 23 23.29 -5.28 29.16
CA SER A 23 23.01 -4.15 30.04
C SER A 23 23.86 -4.12 31.33
N ALA A 24 24.17 -5.29 31.90
CA ALA A 24 25.05 -5.38 33.07
C ALA A 24 26.49 -5.01 32.74
N GLU A 25 26.96 -5.36 31.53
CA GLU A 25 28.28 -5.03 31.01
C GLU A 25 28.41 -3.53 30.72
N LEU A 26 27.32 -2.89 30.24
CA LEU A 26 27.28 -1.44 30.01
C LEU A 26 27.40 -0.63 31.30
N LEU A 27 26.64 -0.98 32.34
CA LEU A 27 26.78 -0.35 33.68
C LEU A 27 28.16 -0.54 34.28
N HIS A 28 28.75 -1.73 34.07
CA HIS A 28 30.11 -2.00 34.51
C HIS A 28 31.12 -1.11 33.77
N GLY A 29 30.98 -0.98 32.43
CA GLY A 29 31.81 -0.11 31.59
C GLY A 29 31.72 1.36 31.99
N ILE A 30 30.50 1.88 32.29
CA ILE A 30 30.31 3.25 32.79
C ILE A 30 31.07 3.44 34.12
N LYS A 31 30.91 2.50 35.05
CA LYS A 31 31.58 2.55 36.35
C LYS A 31 33.10 2.51 36.23
N GLU A 32 33.63 1.62 35.38
CA GLU A 32 35.06 1.54 35.12
C GLU A 32 35.63 2.83 34.51
N CYS A 33 34.96 3.38 33.49
CA CYS A 33 35.35 4.66 32.88
C CYS A 33 35.38 5.79 33.93
N LEU A 34 34.31 5.93 34.69
CA LEU A 34 34.21 6.98 35.72
C LEU A 34 35.22 6.79 36.86
N ILE A 35 35.52 5.54 37.29
CA ILE A 35 36.53 5.22 38.28
C ILE A 35 37.93 5.55 37.75
N LEU A 36 38.23 5.18 36.49
CA LEU A 36 39.51 5.52 35.86
C LEU A 36 39.73 7.03 35.78
N ILE A 37 38.67 7.77 35.43
CA ILE A 37 38.67 9.23 35.33
C ILE A 37 38.82 9.86 36.73
N SER A 38 38.04 9.40 37.73
CA SER A 38 38.07 9.93 39.09
C SER A 38 39.42 9.67 39.81
N ASN A 39 40.05 8.52 39.49
CA ASN A 39 41.35 8.11 40.08
C ASN A 39 42.54 8.58 39.23
N CYS A 40 42.36 9.29 38.13
CA CYS A 40 43.43 9.80 37.29
C CYS A 40 44.22 10.86 38.05
N SER A 41 45.26 10.42 38.72
CA SER A 41 46.25 11.29 39.40
C SER A 41 47.22 11.85 38.36
N CYS A 42 46.77 12.84 37.58
CA CYS A 42 47.60 13.56 36.60
C CYS A 42 48.66 14.48 37.26
N LEU A 43 49.16 14.11 38.46
CA LEU A 43 50.15 14.85 39.22
C LEU A 43 51.42 14.05 39.59
N LYS A 44 51.75 12.99 38.81
CA LYS A 44 53.10 12.41 38.91
C LYS A 44 53.79 12.42 37.59
N GLN A 45 54.61 13.41 37.33
CA GLN A 45 55.63 13.41 36.30
C GLN A 45 56.48 12.15 36.43
N SER A 46 56.44 11.29 35.42
CA SER A 46 57.54 10.38 35.14
C SER A 46 57.86 10.45 33.65
N SER A 47 59.09 10.87 33.38
CA SER A 47 59.68 10.98 32.07
C SER A 47 59.82 9.61 31.41
N SER A 48 59.06 9.35 30.33
CA SER A 48 59.45 8.42 29.31
C SER A 48 59.03 8.96 27.95
N LYS A 49 60.00 9.07 27.03
CA LYS A 49 59.84 9.55 25.67
C LYS A 49 59.02 8.55 24.84
N GLY A 50 57.75 8.77 24.75
CA GLY A 50 56.83 8.17 23.81
C GLY A 50 55.87 9.26 23.36
N ARG A 51 55.44 9.28 22.05
CA ARG A 51 54.50 10.26 21.54
C ARG A 51 53.32 10.41 22.49
N GLN A 52 53.33 11.51 23.28
CA GLN A 52 52.19 11.87 24.14
C GLN A 52 51.03 12.28 23.24
N LEU A 53 50.04 11.42 23.08
CA LEU A 53 48.70 11.86 22.76
C LEU A 53 48.28 12.87 23.82
N TYR A 54 47.96 14.10 23.41
CA TYR A 54 47.44 15.15 24.26
C TYR A 54 46.14 14.61 24.91
N LYS A 55 46.17 14.35 26.21
CA LYS A 55 44.97 14.06 26.99
C LYS A 55 44.51 15.38 27.59
N PRO A 56 43.26 15.83 27.28
CA PRO A 56 42.72 17.04 27.88
C PRO A 56 42.78 16.94 29.40
N ILE A 57 43.25 17.99 30.06
CA ILE A 57 43.30 18.07 31.51
C ILE A 57 41.87 18.24 32.01
N LEU A 58 41.42 17.34 32.89
CA LEU A 58 40.12 17.46 33.55
C LEU A 58 40.03 18.76 34.34
N GLN A 59 39.01 19.55 34.07
CA GLN A 59 38.69 20.74 34.85
C GLN A 59 38.21 20.32 36.25
N PRO A 60 38.48 21.13 37.29
CA PRO A 60 38.08 20.77 38.67
C PRO A 60 36.59 20.48 38.82
N HIS A 61 35.72 21.23 38.12
CA HIS A 61 34.29 21.01 38.15
C HIS A 61 33.88 19.69 37.47
N GLU A 62 34.50 19.32 36.34
CA GLU A 62 34.24 18.06 35.65
C GLU A 62 34.55 16.85 36.54
N LYS A 63 35.64 16.92 37.32
CA LYS A 63 36.02 15.87 38.26
C LYS A 63 34.98 15.70 39.37
N VAL A 64 34.50 16.81 39.94
CA VAL A 64 33.43 16.78 40.96
C VAL A 64 32.15 16.19 40.38
N THR A 65 31.73 16.69 39.23
CA THR A 65 30.51 16.18 38.54
C THR A 65 30.62 14.70 38.20
N ALA A 66 31.77 14.21 37.72
CA ALA A 66 31.98 12.80 37.45
C ALA A 66 31.88 11.92 38.72
N GLN A 67 32.39 12.41 39.87
CA GLN A 67 32.28 11.72 41.15
C GLN A 67 30.84 11.69 41.67
N GLU A 68 30.13 12.80 41.58
CA GLU A 68 28.71 12.89 41.95
C GLU A 68 27.83 11.99 41.07
N PHE A 69 28.11 11.96 39.78
CA PHE A 69 27.40 11.10 38.81
C PHE A 69 27.68 9.62 39.06
N LEU A 70 28.93 9.24 39.39
CA LEU A 70 29.26 7.89 39.78
C LEU A 70 28.49 7.47 41.04
N GLN A 71 28.45 8.34 42.07
CA GLN A 71 27.69 8.10 43.30
C GLN A 71 26.19 7.95 43.00
N HIS A 72 25.63 8.74 42.07
CA HIS A 72 24.25 8.61 41.63
C HIS A 72 23.95 7.23 40.99
N ILE A 73 24.86 6.73 40.14
CA ILE A 73 24.76 5.40 39.55
C ILE A 73 24.87 4.29 40.61
N GLU A 74 25.70 4.46 41.61
CA GLU A 74 25.91 3.48 42.69
C GLU A 74 24.76 3.39 43.69
N THR A 75 24.06 4.51 43.94
CA THR A 75 22.94 4.57 44.88
C THR A 75 21.64 3.98 44.34
N GLY A 76 21.60 3.61 43.09
CA GLY A 76 20.52 2.86 42.46
C GLY A 76 19.72 3.67 41.42
N PHE A 77 19.62 3.11 40.28
CA PHE A 77 18.87 3.60 39.09
C PHE A 77 17.36 3.76 39.35
N GLU A 78 16.87 3.27 40.49
CA GLU A 78 15.45 3.26 40.87
C GLU A 78 14.91 4.63 41.33
N MET A 79 15.81 5.58 41.66
CA MET A 79 15.45 6.87 42.26
C MET A 79 15.38 8.04 41.28
N SER A 80 14.71 7.89 40.15
CA SER A 80 14.43 8.96 39.18
C SER A 80 15.61 9.32 38.24
N PRO A 81 15.81 8.58 37.14
CA PRO A 81 16.84 8.87 36.14
C PRO A 81 16.64 10.21 35.42
N LEU A 82 15.48 10.84 35.60
CA LEU A 82 15.06 12.09 34.96
C LEU A 82 15.09 13.31 35.90
N GLY A 83 15.82 13.23 36.98
CA GLY A 83 16.00 14.37 37.92
C GLY A 83 16.86 15.50 37.33
N LYS A 84 16.81 16.68 37.96
CA LYS A 84 17.62 17.84 37.53
C LYS A 84 19.10 17.62 37.71
N ASP A 85 19.50 16.96 38.79
CA ASP A 85 20.90 16.73 39.10
C ASP A 85 21.59 15.79 38.10
N PRO A 86 20.98 14.65 37.70
CA PRO A 86 21.51 13.83 36.60
C PRO A 86 21.62 14.56 35.28
N LEU A 87 20.67 15.43 34.94
CA LEU A 87 20.71 16.20 33.70
C LEU A 87 21.88 17.18 33.65
N GLU A 88 22.12 17.95 34.72
CA GLU A 88 23.25 18.86 34.81
C GLU A 88 24.58 18.13 34.71
N ALA A 89 24.68 16.95 35.37
CA ALA A 89 25.83 16.09 35.23
C ALA A 89 26.04 15.61 33.80
N LEU A 90 24.98 15.12 33.15
CA LEU A 90 25.02 14.67 31.73
C LEU A 90 25.43 15.79 30.78
N ARG A 91 24.95 17.02 31.00
CA ARG A 91 25.37 18.20 30.23
C ARG A 91 26.87 18.44 30.38
N THR A 92 27.37 18.50 31.62
CA THR A 92 28.78 18.73 31.90
C THR A 92 29.66 17.65 31.25
N LEU A 93 29.28 16.38 31.37
CA LEU A 93 30.02 15.26 30.79
C LEU A 93 29.98 15.26 29.23
N ALA A 94 28.83 15.54 28.64
CA ALA A 94 28.65 15.52 27.19
C ALA A 94 29.40 16.67 26.49
N PHE A 95 29.42 17.87 27.09
CA PHE A 95 30.09 19.05 26.52
C PHE A 95 31.56 19.15 26.92
N SER A 96 32.11 18.17 27.67
CA SER A 96 33.53 18.12 27.99
C SER A 96 34.39 17.85 26.74
N GLU A 97 35.60 18.43 26.70
CA GLU A 97 36.61 18.07 25.71
C GLU A 97 37.26 16.70 25.97
N ASN A 98 36.94 16.05 27.09
CA ASN A 98 37.49 14.75 27.45
C ASN A 98 36.62 13.61 26.89
N PRO A 99 37.12 12.81 25.93
CA PRO A 99 36.34 11.72 25.32
C PRO A 99 35.84 10.69 26.33
N GLY A 100 36.60 10.43 27.43
CA GLY A 100 36.17 9.49 28.48
C GLY A 100 34.95 9.96 29.25
N LEU A 101 34.79 11.28 29.47
CA LEU A 101 33.58 11.85 30.06
C LEU A 101 32.40 11.80 29.10
N GLN A 102 32.62 12.16 27.84
CA GLN A 102 31.62 12.02 26.79
C GLN A 102 31.13 10.56 26.63
N GLN A 103 32.07 9.61 26.68
CA GLN A 103 31.75 8.18 26.63
C GLN A 103 30.89 7.74 27.80
N SER A 104 31.17 8.23 29.01
CA SER A 104 30.36 7.94 30.20
C SER A 104 28.93 8.45 30.06
N ALA A 105 28.74 9.66 29.51
CA ALA A 105 27.41 10.20 29.21
C ALA A 105 26.70 9.40 28.11
N ALA A 106 27.40 9.05 27.03
CA ALA A 106 26.84 8.26 25.93
C ALA A 106 26.37 6.86 26.38
N LEU A 107 27.18 6.18 27.18
CA LEU A 107 26.85 4.88 27.80
C LEU A 107 25.63 4.98 28.72
N TYR A 108 25.52 6.06 29.48
CA TYR A 108 24.35 6.29 30.34
C TYR A 108 23.07 6.48 29.51
N TYR A 109 23.11 7.26 28.42
CA TYR A 109 22.00 7.38 27.49
C TYR A 109 21.65 6.04 26.85
N LEU A 110 22.64 5.24 26.46
CA LEU A 110 22.39 3.91 25.90
C LEU A 110 21.68 3.01 26.92
N HIS A 111 22.14 3.03 28.19
CA HIS A 111 21.49 2.30 29.27
C HIS A 111 20.03 2.78 29.47
N MET A 112 19.81 4.10 29.53
CA MET A 112 18.47 4.67 29.62
C MET A 112 17.57 4.21 28.45
N SER A 113 18.07 4.26 27.21
CA SER A 113 17.32 3.87 26.03
C SER A 113 16.84 2.41 26.01
N GLN A 114 17.52 1.55 26.81
CA GLN A 114 17.19 0.12 26.92
C GLN A 114 16.18 -0.20 28.03
N HIS A 115 16.10 0.65 29.05
CA HIS A 115 15.35 0.36 30.28
C HIS A 115 14.18 1.32 30.53
N MET A 116 14.15 2.48 29.87
CA MET A 116 13.07 3.45 30.05
C MET A 116 11.84 3.06 29.23
N ASN A 117 10.68 3.11 29.92
CA ASN A 117 9.36 2.92 29.29
C ASN A 117 8.53 4.21 29.35
N ILE A 118 9.16 5.35 29.63
CA ILE A 118 8.50 6.67 29.73
C ILE A 118 9.17 7.63 28.74
N PRO A 119 8.44 8.65 28.25
CA PRO A 119 9.02 9.65 27.37
C PRO A 119 10.22 10.37 27.99
N LEU A 120 11.27 10.56 27.19
CA LEU A 120 12.44 11.34 27.58
C LEU A 120 12.09 12.83 27.55
N PRO A 121 12.30 13.60 28.64
CA PRO A 121 12.08 15.03 28.63
C PRO A 121 12.95 15.74 27.59
N VAL A 122 12.42 16.80 26.99
CA VAL A 122 13.08 17.52 25.89
C VAL A 122 14.45 18.06 26.27
N GLU A 123 14.65 18.43 27.53
CA GLU A 123 15.90 18.96 28.06
C GLU A 123 17.05 17.94 27.96
N HIS A 124 16.74 16.65 27.95
CA HIS A 124 17.71 15.56 27.78
C HIS A 124 18.18 15.39 26.34
N LEU A 125 17.59 16.07 25.37
CA LEU A 125 18.03 16.05 23.95
C LEU A 125 19.27 16.92 23.72
N GLU A 126 19.48 17.99 24.49
CA GLU A 126 20.57 18.93 24.28
C GLU A 126 21.96 18.26 24.36
N PRO A 127 22.27 17.36 25.32
CA PRO A 127 23.56 16.68 25.35
C PRO A 127 23.87 15.85 24.11
N PHE A 128 22.87 15.32 23.42
CA PHE A 128 23.07 14.58 22.17
C PHE A 128 23.76 15.41 21.09
N TYR A 129 23.52 16.72 21.05
CA TYR A 129 24.17 17.60 20.07
C TYR A 129 25.70 17.53 20.14
N ALA A 130 26.27 17.54 21.37
CA ALA A 130 27.71 17.42 21.59
C ALA A 130 28.21 15.98 21.39
N LEU A 131 27.46 14.98 21.86
CA LEU A 131 27.86 13.58 21.77
C LEU A 131 27.90 13.07 20.31
N LEU A 132 26.93 13.45 19.47
CA LEU A 132 26.93 13.08 18.08
C LEU A 132 28.05 13.72 17.25
N ARG A 133 28.54 14.92 17.70
CA ARG A 133 29.68 15.64 17.10
C ARG A 133 31.02 15.35 17.75
N SER A 134 31.07 14.38 18.68
CA SER A 134 32.32 14.00 19.33
C SER A 134 33.38 13.59 18.31
N ALA A 135 34.64 13.92 18.56
CA ALA A 135 35.77 13.42 17.78
C ALA A 135 36.08 11.94 18.04
N ASP A 136 35.52 11.37 19.10
CA ASP A 136 35.72 9.98 19.51
C ASP A 136 34.66 9.07 18.85
N LEU A 137 35.13 8.06 18.15
CA LEU A 137 34.27 7.14 17.38
C LEU A 137 33.34 6.32 18.28
N GLU A 138 33.82 5.86 19.44
CA GLU A 138 33.00 5.07 20.36
C GLU A 138 31.85 5.91 20.94
N VAL A 139 32.09 7.19 21.17
CA VAL A 139 31.06 8.15 21.59
C VAL A 139 30.02 8.32 20.48
N GLN A 140 30.43 8.51 19.21
CA GLN A 140 29.51 8.61 18.08
C GLN A 140 28.67 7.33 17.91
N GLN A 141 29.30 6.15 17.95
CA GLN A 141 28.59 4.86 17.85
C GLN A 141 27.56 4.69 18.95
N THR A 142 27.95 4.97 20.20
CA THR A 142 27.10 4.76 21.37
C THR A 142 25.95 5.76 21.44
N SER A 143 26.22 7.04 21.16
CA SER A 143 25.18 8.09 21.18
C SER A 143 24.20 7.96 20.04
N SER A 144 24.68 7.67 18.82
CA SER A 144 23.79 7.43 17.67
C SER A 144 22.90 6.21 17.90
N LEU A 145 23.44 5.11 18.46
CA LEU A 145 22.65 3.92 18.79
C LEU A 145 21.59 4.22 19.86
N SER A 146 21.93 4.97 20.92
CA SER A 146 20.96 5.34 21.95
C SER A 146 19.83 6.20 21.40
N LEU A 147 20.13 7.12 20.48
CA LEU A 147 19.13 7.96 19.82
C LEU A 147 18.19 7.11 18.93
N VAL A 148 18.73 6.15 18.16
CA VAL A 148 17.93 5.19 17.40
C VAL A 148 16.95 4.46 18.33
N ASN A 149 17.44 3.92 19.46
CA ASN A 149 16.59 3.19 20.40
C ASN A 149 15.44 4.06 20.91
N PHE A 150 15.72 5.27 21.36
CA PHE A 150 14.68 6.19 21.83
C PHE A 150 13.64 6.53 20.76
N LEU A 151 14.08 6.73 19.51
CA LEU A 151 13.20 7.02 18.39
C LEU A 151 12.29 5.83 18.03
N LEU A 152 12.83 4.61 18.11
CA LEU A 152 12.11 3.39 17.76
C LEU A 152 11.08 2.99 18.82
N GLU A 153 11.44 3.12 20.09
CA GLU A 153 10.54 2.84 21.22
C GLU A 153 9.46 3.94 21.37
N GLY A 154 9.58 5.05 20.62
CA GLY A 154 8.64 6.17 20.71
C GLY A 154 8.81 7.01 21.98
N ASN A 155 9.94 6.88 22.66
CA ASN A 155 10.27 7.62 23.88
C ASN A 155 10.69 9.07 23.61
N ILE A 156 10.92 9.43 22.35
CA ILE A 156 11.21 10.79 21.89
C ILE A 156 10.26 11.15 20.75
N ASP A 157 9.70 12.35 20.82
CA ASP A 157 8.96 12.93 19.72
C ASP A 157 9.92 13.29 18.56
N LYS A 158 9.61 12.80 17.37
CA LYS A 158 10.44 12.94 16.17
C LYS A 158 10.56 14.40 15.72
N GLU A 159 9.50 15.17 15.86
CA GLU A 159 9.51 16.60 15.52
C GLU A 159 10.39 17.40 16.49
N LEU A 160 10.38 17.06 17.78
CA LEU A 160 11.24 17.70 18.77
C LEU A 160 12.73 17.49 18.48
N VAL A 161 13.13 16.30 18.00
CA VAL A 161 14.52 16.02 17.60
C VAL A 161 15.01 17.02 16.55
N VAL A 162 14.18 17.29 15.56
CA VAL A 162 14.50 18.25 14.49
C VAL A 162 14.47 19.70 15.02
N GLN A 163 13.48 20.05 15.83
CA GLN A 163 13.36 21.39 16.43
C GLN A 163 14.51 21.73 17.37
N MET A 164 15.07 20.74 18.07
CA MET A 164 16.24 20.88 18.94
C MET A 164 17.57 20.94 18.16
N GLY A 165 17.52 20.94 16.83
CA GLY A 165 18.71 21.06 15.97
C GLY A 165 19.53 19.78 15.83
N LEU A 166 19.01 18.61 16.25
CA LEU A 166 19.75 17.34 16.16
C LEU A 166 19.77 16.77 14.75
N LEU A 167 18.96 17.29 13.82
CA LEU A 167 18.98 16.83 12.42
C LEU A 167 20.36 17.05 11.77
N GLU A 168 20.97 18.21 11.99
CA GLU A 168 22.27 18.54 11.39
C GLU A 168 23.37 17.53 11.79
N PRO A 169 23.65 17.27 13.10
CA PRO A 169 24.63 16.27 13.48
C PRO A 169 24.26 14.84 13.04
N ILE A 170 22.98 14.48 12.95
CA ILE A 170 22.57 13.18 12.41
C ILE A 170 22.96 13.07 10.94
N LEU A 171 22.74 14.11 10.12
CA LEU A 171 23.09 14.12 8.71
C LEU A 171 24.63 14.17 8.50
N GLU A 172 25.39 14.88 9.35
CA GLU A 172 26.86 14.85 9.33
C GLU A 172 27.40 13.43 9.55
N LEU A 173 26.78 12.64 10.44
CA LEU A 173 27.18 11.26 10.70
C LEU A 173 26.92 10.30 9.52
N LEU A 174 26.08 10.64 8.55
CA LEU A 174 25.94 9.86 7.30
C LEU A 174 27.25 9.83 6.52
N GLU A 175 28.08 10.86 6.63
CA GLU A 175 29.38 10.97 5.96
C GLU A 175 30.53 10.35 6.79
N SER A 176 30.26 9.74 7.94
CA SER A 176 31.24 9.05 8.76
C SER A 176 31.97 7.95 7.96
N GLY A 177 33.24 7.73 8.26
CA GLY A 177 33.98 6.59 7.71
C GLY A 177 33.64 5.25 8.36
N ASP A 178 32.84 5.23 9.44
CA ASP A 178 32.50 4.02 10.18
C ASP A 178 31.10 3.49 9.79
N PRO A 179 31.00 2.23 9.33
CA PRO A 179 29.73 1.65 8.91
C PRO A 179 28.68 1.56 10.04
N THR A 180 29.09 1.45 11.31
CA THR A 180 28.15 1.37 12.43
C THR A 180 27.51 2.73 12.68
N VAL A 181 28.31 3.80 12.65
CA VAL A 181 27.81 5.18 12.75
C VAL A 181 26.89 5.50 11.59
N GLN A 182 27.27 5.16 10.35
CA GLN A 182 26.43 5.33 9.16
C GLN A 182 25.11 4.57 9.30
N CYS A 183 25.16 3.31 9.74
CA CYS A 183 23.98 2.48 9.95
C CYS A 183 22.99 3.13 10.95
N ASN A 184 23.51 3.57 12.10
CA ASN A 184 22.69 4.21 13.14
C ASN A 184 22.10 5.54 12.63
N SER A 185 22.92 6.37 11.95
CA SER A 185 22.48 7.64 11.39
C SER A 185 21.40 7.45 10.32
N CYS A 186 21.57 6.47 9.41
CA CYS A 186 20.53 6.10 8.45
C CYS A 186 19.24 5.63 9.15
N ALA A 187 19.35 4.87 10.25
CA ALA A 187 18.19 4.43 11.02
C ALA A 187 17.47 5.61 11.71
N CYS A 188 18.23 6.59 12.24
CA CYS A 188 17.66 7.84 12.74
C CYS A 188 16.91 8.57 11.62
N ALA A 189 17.56 8.80 10.48
CA ALA A 189 16.97 9.48 9.33
C ALA A 189 15.71 8.76 8.82
N MET A 190 15.72 7.43 8.74
CA MET A 190 14.58 6.61 8.36
C MET A 190 13.40 6.80 9.31
N THR A 191 13.67 6.81 10.61
CA THR A 191 12.62 6.96 11.63
C THR A 191 12.07 8.39 11.68
N LEU A 192 12.93 9.40 11.52
CA LEU A 192 12.52 10.81 11.46
C LEU A 192 11.69 11.08 10.21
N ALA A 193 12.04 10.50 9.07
CA ALA A 193 11.35 10.67 7.78
C ALA A 193 9.91 10.10 7.72
N ILE A 194 9.40 9.51 8.80
CA ILE A 194 7.99 9.10 8.91
C ILE A 194 7.07 10.33 9.01
N SER A 195 7.52 11.42 9.63
CA SER A 195 6.77 12.67 9.76
C SER A 195 6.96 13.54 8.52
N GLU A 196 5.87 14.11 7.99
CA GLU A 196 5.89 14.97 6.80
C GLU A 196 6.74 16.23 7.02
N SER A 197 6.64 16.86 8.19
CA SER A 197 7.45 18.03 8.53
C SER A 197 8.95 17.71 8.54
N ASN A 198 9.33 16.53 9.03
CA ASN A 198 10.71 16.09 9.05
C ASN A 198 11.22 15.70 7.65
N GLN A 199 10.37 15.19 6.76
CA GLN A 199 10.74 14.94 5.36
C GLN A 199 11.19 16.24 4.69
N GLU A 200 10.42 17.32 4.87
CA GLU A 200 10.77 18.65 4.33
C GLU A 200 12.07 19.18 4.96
N ALA A 201 12.25 19.01 6.27
CA ALA A 201 13.46 19.42 6.97
C ALA A 201 14.71 18.66 6.47
N ILE A 202 14.62 17.34 6.30
CA ILE A 202 15.72 16.51 5.74
C ILE A 202 16.06 16.96 4.31
N GLY A 203 15.05 17.25 3.48
CA GLY A 203 15.24 17.75 2.14
C GLY A 203 15.92 19.14 2.12
N ALA A 204 15.48 20.06 2.98
CA ALA A 204 16.04 21.40 3.11
C ALA A 204 17.49 21.38 3.63
N ALA A 205 17.83 20.44 4.52
CA ALA A 205 19.17 20.21 5.04
C ALA A 205 20.08 19.39 4.11
N GLN A 206 19.67 19.17 2.84
CA GLN A 206 20.43 18.41 1.85
C GLN A 206 20.73 16.94 2.23
N GLY A 207 19.93 16.34 3.11
CA GLY A 207 20.10 14.96 3.57
C GLY A 207 19.84 13.90 2.50
N VAL A 208 19.23 14.26 1.37
CA VAL A 208 18.92 13.32 0.26
C VAL A 208 20.20 12.80 -0.40
N THR A 209 21.17 13.66 -0.69
CA THR A 209 22.41 13.29 -1.38
C THR A 209 23.23 12.24 -0.62
N PRO A 210 23.56 12.41 0.68
CA PRO A 210 24.29 11.38 1.44
C PRO A 210 23.48 10.08 1.59
N LEU A 211 22.17 10.13 1.74
CA LEU A 211 21.33 8.93 1.78
C LEU A 211 21.38 8.14 0.45
N LEU A 212 21.36 8.83 -0.70
CA LEU A 212 21.51 8.20 -2.00
C LEU A 212 22.90 7.57 -2.18
N ALA A 213 23.96 8.20 -1.67
CA ALA A 213 25.29 7.61 -1.67
C ALA A 213 25.33 6.31 -0.83
N LEU A 214 24.74 6.32 0.36
CA LEU A 214 24.68 5.17 1.26
C LEU A 214 23.75 4.06 0.78
N ALA A 215 22.78 4.35 -0.08
CA ALA A 215 21.97 3.33 -0.75
C ALA A 215 22.82 2.39 -1.64
N ASN A 216 24.04 2.81 -2.03
CA ASN A 216 25.03 1.99 -2.74
C ASN A 216 26.10 1.40 -1.79
N SER A 217 25.92 1.45 -0.48
CA SER A 217 26.88 0.91 0.49
C SER A 217 27.07 -0.58 0.32
N TYR A 218 28.30 -1.06 0.53
CA TYR A 218 28.62 -2.48 0.62
C TYR A 218 28.21 -3.11 1.95
N ASP A 219 27.98 -2.32 3.02
CA ASP A 219 27.40 -2.84 4.26
C ASP A 219 25.87 -2.98 4.08
N PRO A 220 25.34 -4.22 4.18
CA PRO A 220 23.91 -4.45 3.94
C PRO A 220 23.00 -3.68 4.90
N ARG A 221 23.44 -3.45 6.15
CA ARG A 221 22.66 -2.73 7.16
C ARG A 221 22.57 -1.25 6.81
N VAL A 222 23.68 -0.65 6.39
CA VAL A 222 23.71 0.74 5.91
C VAL A 222 22.85 0.90 4.69
N GLN A 223 23.00 0.02 3.68
CA GLN A 223 22.20 0.04 2.47
C GLN A 223 20.71 -0.06 2.77
N GLN A 224 20.31 -1.02 3.59
CA GLN A 224 18.90 -1.25 3.95
C GLN A 224 18.28 -0.04 4.63
N ASN A 225 18.96 0.54 5.64
CA ASN A 225 18.47 1.71 6.37
C ASN A 225 18.42 2.97 5.49
N ALA A 226 19.42 3.18 4.63
CA ALA A 226 19.44 4.30 3.70
C ALA A 226 18.28 4.22 2.69
N VAL A 227 18.04 3.04 2.09
CA VAL A 227 16.92 2.82 1.17
C VAL A 227 15.58 2.96 1.90
N GLY A 228 15.49 2.50 3.15
CA GLY A 228 14.31 2.70 3.99
C GLY A 228 14.03 4.17 4.29
N ALA A 229 15.07 4.98 4.54
CA ALA A 229 14.93 6.42 4.70
C ALA A 229 14.43 7.07 3.39
N ILE A 230 15.03 6.71 2.25
CA ILE A 230 14.59 7.19 0.93
C ILE A 230 13.13 6.82 0.67
N LEU A 231 12.72 5.58 0.96
CA LEU A 231 11.31 5.16 0.86
C LEU A 231 10.38 6.11 1.62
N ASN A 232 10.69 6.40 2.90
CA ASN A 232 9.85 7.31 3.69
C ASN A 232 9.83 8.72 3.11
N LEU A 233 10.93 9.21 2.59
CA LEU A 233 11.02 10.50 1.91
C LEU A 233 10.17 10.56 0.63
N THR A 234 9.94 9.44 -0.06
CA THR A 234 9.08 9.41 -1.25
C THR A 234 7.59 9.61 -0.96
N GLN A 235 7.17 9.72 0.29
CA GLN A 235 5.79 10.04 0.65
C GLN A 235 5.46 11.53 0.40
N SER A 236 6.45 12.41 0.43
CA SER A 236 6.29 13.85 0.11
C SER A 236 6.49 14.10 -1.38
N GLU A 237 5.49 14.68 -2.06
CA GLU A 237 5.62 15.05 -3.48
C GLU A 237 6.76 16.07 -3.72
N LYS A 238 6.98 16.99 -2.78
CA LYS A 238 8.08 17.96 -2.86
C LYS A 238 9.44 17.27 -2.84
N ILE A 239 9.59 16.27 -1.99
CA ILE A 239 10.84 15.52 -1.87
C ILE A 239 11.03 14.56 -3.04
N GLN A 240 9.97 14.03 -3.64
CA GLN A 240 10.06 13.26 -4.88
C GLN A 240 10.75 14.06 -6.00
N GLU A 241 10.46 15.37 -6.11
CA GLU A 241 11.14 16.24 -7.09
C GLU A 241 12.64 16.40 -6.80
N VAL A 242 13.00 16.53 -5.52
CA VAL A 242 14.41 16.58 -5.09
C VAL A 242 15.10 15.26 -5.40
N LEU A 243 14.49 14.12 -5.02
CA LEU A 243 15.02 12.79 -5.30
C LEU A 243 15.25 12.55 -6.80
N CYS A 244 14.33 12.99 -7.66
CA CYS A 244 14.50 12.90 -9.11
C CYS A 244 15.71 13.72 -9.62
N LYS A 245 15.89 14.94 -9.09
CA LYS A 245 17.00 15.83 -9.47
C LYS A 245 18.36 15.28 -9.01
N GLU A 246 18.40 14.72 -7.82
CA GLU A 246 19.60 14.13 -7.21
C GLU A 246 19.93 12.73 -7.75
N GLY A 247 19.15 12.21 -8.70
CA GLY A 247 19.44 10.95 -9.39
C GLY A 247 18.99 9.68 -8.65
N ALA A 248 17.95 9.74 -7.84
CA ALA A 248 17.40 8.58 -7.13
C ALA A 248 16.90 7.47 -8.06
N LEU A 249 16.31 7.82 -9.22
CA LEU A 249 15.67 6.85 -10.11
C LEU A 249 16.64 5.75 -10.60
N PRO A 250 17.84 6.05 -11.13
CA PRO A 250 18.79 5.00 -11.51
C PRO A 250 19.20 4.10 -10.35
N ILE A 251 19.45 4.68 -9.17
CA ILE A 251 19.87 3.95 -7.98
C ILE A 251 18.78 2.99 -7.54
N LEU A 252 17.54 3.48 -7.34
CA LEU A 252 16.40 2.66 -6.93
C LEU A 252 16.10 1.57 -7.96
N THR A 253 16.25 1.87 -9.24
CA THR A 253 16.02 0.90 -10.32
C THR A 253 17.05 -0.24 -10.30
N LEU A 254 18.33 0.06 -10.04
CA LEU A 254 19.37 -0.96 -9.88
C LEU A 254 19.13 -1.82 -8.63
N LEU A 255 18.66 -1.24 -7.55
CA LEU A 255 18.37 -1.94 -6.29
C LEU A 255 17.18 -2.90 -6.37
N LEU A 256 16.36 -2.84 -7.42
CA LEU A 256 15.38 -3.89 -7.71
C LEU A 256 16.03 -5.26 -7.96
N GLU A 257 17.29 -5.31 -8.37
CA GLU A 257 18.07 -6.55 -8.55
C GLU A 257 18.93 -6.91 -7.33
N SER A 258 18.77 -6.22 -6.20
CA SER A 258 19.49 -6.52 -4.97
C SER A 258 19.24 -7.97 -4.53
N PRO A 259 20.24 -8.71 -4.01
CA PRO A 259 20.04 -10.02 -3.40
C PRO A 259 19.23 -9.95 -2.10
N ASP A 260 19.13 -8.78 -1.48
CA ASP A 260 18.34 -8.54 -0.27
C ASP A 260 16.89 -8.19 -0.62
N SER A 261 15.95 -9.02 -0.17
CA SER A 261 14.52 -8.83 -0.44
C SER A 261 13.90 -7.61 0.25
N GLU A 262 14.48 -7.12 1.35
CA GLU A 262 14.05 -5.88 2.01
C GLU A 262 14.44 -4.67 1.15
N VAL A 263 15.68 -4.65 0.66
CA VAL A 263 16.15 -3.61 -0.26
C VAL A 263 15.33 -3.60 -1.55
N GLN A 264 15.04 -4.79 -2.13
CA GLN A 264 14.13 -4.89 -3.28
C GLN A 264 12.76 -4.30 -2.97
N TYR A 265 12.18 -4.69 -1.83
CA TYR A 265 10.86 -4.21 -1.42
C TYR A 265 10.84 -2.70 -1.20
N TYR A 266 11.82 -2.14 -0.48
CA TYR A 266 11.90 -0.70 -0.22
C TYR A 266 12.08 0.10 -1.51
N SER A 267 12.96 -0.34 -2.39
CA SER A 267 13.21 0.30 -3.68
C SER A 267 11.98 0.25 -4.58
N CYS A 268 11.31 -0.90 -4.63
CA CYS A 268 10.07 -1.08 -5.39
C CYS A 268 8.94 -0.19 -4.85
N THR A 269 8.83 -0.07 -3.52
CA THR A 269 7.82 0.78 -2.88
C THR A 269 8.12 2.27 -3.10
N ALA A 270 9.39 2.69 -3.01
CA ALA A 270 9.80 4.05 -3.32
C ALA A 270 9.46 4.42 -4.78
N LEU A 271 9.80 3.56 -5.73
CA LEU A 271 9.45 3.73 -7.13
C LEU A 271 7.93 3.74 -7.35
N SER A 272 7.19 2.92 -6.63
CA SER A 272 5.72 2.88 -6.69
C SER A 272 5.08 4.19 -6.19
N ASN A 273 5.62 4.78 -5.11
CA ASN A 273 5.17 6.08 -4.61
C ASN A 273 5.43 7.18 -5.65
N MET A 274 6.61 7.18 -6.27
CA MET A 274 6.94 8.12 -7.34
C MET A 274 6.07 7.90 -8.59
N ALA A 275 5.78 6.65 -8.94
CA ALA A 275 4.92 6.28 -10.07
C ALA A 275 3.44 6.67 -9.87
N ALA A 276 3.00 6.91 -8.64
CA ALA A 276 1.65 7.42 -8.37
C ALA A 276 1.43 8.83 -8.97
N ASN A 277 2.51 9.59 -9.18
CA ASN A 277 2.48 10.88 -9.84
C ASN A 277 2.93 10.75 -11.31
N ALA A 278 1.99 10.91 -12.24
CA ALA A 278 2.24 10.77 -13.68
C ALA A 278 3.34 11.71 -14.22
N ARG A 279 3.66 12.80 -13.53
CA ARG A 279 4.75 13.73 -13.90
C ARG A 279 6.13 13.05 -13.91
N HIS A 280 6.32 12.01 -13.10
CA HIS A 280 7.57 11.28 -13.02
C HIS A 280 7.70 10.18 -14.07
N HIS A 281 6.61 9.74 -14.70
CA HIS A 281 6.63 8.64 -15.68
C HIS A 281 7.67 8.85 -16.81
N PRO A 282 7.76 10.03 -17.46
CA PRO A 282 8.74 10.21 -18.52
C PRO A 282 10.21 10.06 -18.05
N ALA A 283 10.52 10.47 -16.82
CA ALA A 283 11.84 10.30 -16.24
C ALA A 283 12.10 8.84 -15.87
N MET A 284 11.14 8.18 -15.25
CA MET A 284 11.21 6.76 -14.85
C MET A 284 11.43 5.85 -16.06
N LEU A 285 10.71 6.07 -17.17
CA LEU A 285 10.81 5.26 -18.38
C LEU A 285 12.10 5.47 -19.16
N ARG A 286 12.69 6.68 -19.09
CA ARG A 286 14.00 6.94 -19.70
C ARG A 286 15.16 6.35 -18.91
N THR A 287 14.94 6.00 -17.65
CA THR A 287 15.98 5.43 -16.79
C THR A 287 16.40 4.06 -17.30
N GLY A 288 17.67 3.94 -17.74
CA GLY A 288 18.27 2.69 -18.15
C GLY A 288 17.63 2.05 -19.39
N ASP A 289 17.15 2.83 -20.36
CA ASP A 289 16.51 2.32 -21.59
C ASP A 289 15.43 1.26 -21.30
N ARG A 290 14.44 1.66 -20.48
CA ARG A 290 13.32 0.81 -20.05
C ARG A 290 13.71 -0.40 -19.17
N PHE A 291 14.91 -0.38 -18.61
CA PHE A 291 15.34 -1.40 -17.66
C PHE A 291 14.38 -1.51 -16.46
N LEU A 292 13.81 -0.38 -16.00
CA LEU A 292 12.83 -0.34 -14.92
C LEU A 292 11.64 -1.30 -15.16
N LEU A 293 11.01 -1.25 -16.35
CA LEU A 293 9.87 -2.13 -16.65
C LEU A 293 10.28 -3.60 -16.65
N ARG A 294 11.46 -3.93 -17.22
CA ARG A 294 11.98 -5.30 -17.23
C ARG A 294 12.28 -5.82 -15.83
N ALA A 295 12.89 -4.99 -14.98
CA ALA A 295 13.19 -5.32 -13.60
C ALA A 295 11.90 -5.55 -12.79
N LEU A 296 10.89 -4.66 -12.91
CA LEU A 296 9.61 -4.81 -12.24
C LEU A 296 8.86 -6.07 -12.71
N VAL A 297 8.85 -6.34 -14.03
CA VAL A 297 8.27 -7.58 -14.57
C VAL A 297 9.02 -8.82 -14.06
N SER A 298 10.35 -8.75 -13.89
CA SER A 298 11.13 -9.84 -13.28
C SER A 298 10.70 -10.10 -11.84
N LEU A 299 10.49 -9.06 -11.04
CA LEU A 299 10.09 -9.16 -9.64
C LEU A 299 8.72 -9.81 -9.41
N LEU A 300 7.85 -9.87 -10.43
CA LEU A 300 6.60 -10.63 -10.35
C LEU A 300 6.82 -12.12 -10.10
N SER A 301 8.01 -12.64 -10.40
CA SER A 301 8.40 -14.04 -10.14
C SER A 301 9.16 -14.21 -8.82
N SER A 302 9.21 -13.17 -7.97
CA SER A 302 9.84 -13.25 -6.64
C SER A 302 9.13 -14.28 -5.76
N SER A 303 9.91 -15.07 -5.03
CA SER A 303 9.39 -15.98 -4.00
C SER A 303 8.92 -15.26 -2.73
N VAL A 304 9.19 -13.96 -2.63
CA VAL A 304 8.80 -13.12 -1.51
C VAL A 304 7.53 -12.35 -1.86
N ASP A 305 6.41 -12.74 -1.28
CA ASP A 305 5.07 -12.21 -1.58
C ASP A 305 4.98 -10.68 -1.56
N LYS A 306 5.62 -10.02 -0.59
CA LYS A 306 5.60 -8.56 -0.50
C LYS A 306 6.31 -7.88 -1.67
N VAL A 307 7.38 -8.51 -2.23
CA VAL A 307 8.12 -7.99 -3.37
C VAL A 307 7.28 -8.11 -4.64
N SER A 308 6.72 -9.30 -4.91
CA SER A 308 5.89 -9.52 -6.10
C SER A 308 4.60 -8.70 -6.07
N SER A 309 3.97 -8.57 -4.89
CA SER A 309 2.79 -7.70 -4.70
C SER A 309 3.13 -6.23 -4.97
N GLN A 310 4.25 -5.73 -4.43
CA GLN A 310 4.64 -4.34 -4.62
C GLN A 310 5.06 -4.04 -6.06
N ALA A 311 5.66 -5.01 -6.76
CA ALA A 311 5.94 -4.89 -8.19
C ALA A 311 4.66 -4.76 -9.02
N CYS A 312 3.59 -5.51 -8.69
CA CYS A 312 2.27 -5.32 -9.29
C CYS A 312 1.73 -3.91 -9.07
N VAL A 313 1.85 -3.38 -7.84
CA VAL A 313 1.38 -2.02 -7.51
C VAL A 313 2.16 -0.96 -8.29
N CYS A 314 3.48 -1.09 -8.38
CA CYS A 314 4.32 -0.16 -9.14
C CYS A 314 3.97 -0.19 -10.64
N LEU A 315 3.85 -1.38 -11.24
CA LEU A 315 3.45 -1.55 -12.64
C LEU A 315 2.04 -0.99 -12.89
N ARG A 316 1.10 -1.19 -11.97
CA ARG A 316 -0.26 -0.62 -12.05
C ARG A 316 -0.22 0.91 -12.06
N ASN A 317 0.58 1.53 -11.18
CA ASN A 317 0.72 2.98 -11.12
C ASN A 317 1.32 3.54 -12.42
N LEU A 318 2.35 2.89 -12.98
CA LEU A 318 2.91 3.24 -14.29
C LEU A 318 1.91 3.04 -15.44
N ALA A 319 1.07 2.01 -15.37
CA ALA A 319 0.07 1.66 -16.38
C ALA A 319 -1.13 2.63 -16.44
N THR A 320 -1.15 3.71 -15.69
CA THR A 320 -2.10 4.82 -15.89
C THR A 320 -1.88 5.54 -17.23
N SER A 321 -0.70 5.36 -17.85
CA SER A 321 -0.41 5.79 -19.22
C SER A 321 -0.69 4.65 -20.22
N GLU A 322 -1.50 4.93 -21.25
CA GLU A 322 -1.94 3.94 -22.25
C GLU A 322 -0.77 3.26 -22.98
N ASP A 323 0.25 4.01 -23.38
CA ASP A 323 1.42 3.47 -24.08
C ASP A 323 2.16 2.43 -23.22
N ILE A 324 2.22 2.67 -21.91
CA ILE A 324 2.88 1.77 -20.97
C ILE A 324 2.09 0.47 -20.79
N GLN A 325 0.76 0.52 -20.83
CA GLN A 325 -0.08 -0.68 -20.74
C GLN A 325 0.26 -1.70 -21.84
N VAL A 326 0.44 -1.21 -23.07
CA VAL A 326 0.80 -2.08 -24.21
C VAL A 326 2.21 -2.66 -24.03
N GLU A 327 3.13 -1.83 -23.58
CA GLU A 327 4.52 -2.26 -23.38
C GLU A 327 4.64 -3.30 -22.28
N ILE A 328 3.95 -3.14 -21.15
CA ILE A 328 3.94 -4.12 -20.06
C ILE A 328 3.46 -5.49 -20.58
N VAL A 329 2.39 -5.54 -21.36
CA VAL A 329 1.87 -6.80 -21.93
C VAL A 329 2.87 -7.41 -22.91
N ALA A 330 3.57 -6.60 -23.71
CA ALA A 330 4.60 -7.07 -24.65
C ALA A 330 5.81 -7.75 -23.95
N HIS A 331 6.04 -7.49 -22.66
CA HIS A 331 7.09 -8.15 -21.86
C HIS A 331 6.68 -9.53 -21.34
N ASN A 332 5.71 -10.19 -21.95
CA ASN A 332 5.25 -11.53 -21.57
C ASN A 332 4.87 -11.66 -20.08
N ILE A 333 4.08 -10.69 -19.59
CA ILE A 333 3.66 -10.61 -18.18
C ILE A 333 2.64 -11.69 -17.81
N LEU A 334 1.86 -12.19 -18.77
CA LEU A 334 0.70 -13.04 -18.54
C LEU A 334 1.00 -14.32 -17.74
N PRO A 335 2.02 -15.14 -18.04
CA PRO A 335 2.33 -16.32 -17.24
C PRO A 335 2.62 -16.00 -15.78
N LYS A 336 3.24 -14.84 -15.52
CA LYS A 336 3.56 -14.38 -14.16
C LYS A 336 2.31 -13.95 -13.41
N LEU A 337 1.40 -13.22 -14.08
CA LEU A 337 0.12 -12.86 -13.49
C LEU A 337 -0.74 -14.09 -13.19
N LEU A 338 -0.78 -15.09 -14.06
CA LEU A 338 -1.48 -16.34 -13.81
C LEU A 338 -0.94 -17.05 -12.54
N PHE A 339 0.38 -17.07 -12.38
CA PHE A 339 1.00 -17.61 -11.17
C PHE A 339 0.59 -16.84 -9.91
N LEU A 340 0.59 -15.49 -9.96
CA LEU A 340 0.20 -14.64 -8.83
C LEU A 340 -1.30 -14.74 -8.50
N LEU A 341 -2.16 -14.88 -9.50
CA LEU A 341 -3.61 -15.08 -9.31
C LEU A 341 -3.92 -16.42 -8.63
N ALA A 342 -3.06 -17.43 -8.79
CA ALA A 342 -3.17 -18.72 -8.11
C ALA A 342 -2.53 -18.72 -6.70
N SER A 343 -1.92 -17.61 -6.25
CA SER A 343 -1.28 -17.52 -4.94
C SER A 343 -2.27 -17.75 -3.79
N GLY A 344 -1.83 -18.42 -2.72
CA GLY A 344 -2.57 -18.52 -1.45
C GLY A 344 -2.68 -17.18 -0.71
N ASN A 345 -1.78 -16.23 -0.98
CA ASN A 345 -1.77 -14.92 -0.33
C ASN A 345 -2.79 -13.97 -0.96
N LYS A 346 -3.69 -13.43 -0.14
CA LYS A 346 -4.76 -12.53 -0.56
C LYS A 346 -4.20 -11.23 -1.15
N ASP A 347 -3.19 -10.62 -0.55
CA ASP A 347 -2.62 -9.35 -0.97
C ASP A 347 -1.94 -9.45 -2.34
N VAL A 348 -1.28 -10.60 -2.59
CA VAL A 348 -0.69 -10.91 -3.90
C VAL A 348 -1.77 -11.01 -4.97
N ARG A 349 -2.87 -11.75 -4.70
CA ARG A 349 -3.98 -11.85 -5.65
C ARG A 349 -4.63 -10.50 -5.92
N HIS A 350 -4.83 -9.68 -4.88
CA HIS A 350 -5.40 -8.32 -5.03
C HIS A 350 -4.52 -7.43 -5.91
N ALA A 351 -3.21 -7.43 -5.69
CA ALA A 351 -2.29 -6.65 -6.49
C ALA A 351 -2.26 -7.11 -7.95
N ALA A 352 -2.24 -8.43 -8.18
CA ALA A 352 -2.21 -9.02 -9.52
C ALA A 352 -3.50 -8.73 -10.30
N ILE A 353 -4.68 -8.92 -9.67
CA ILE A 353 -5.97 -8.68 -10.34
C ILE A 353 -6.17 -7.19 -10.65
N ALA A 354 -5.74 -6.29 -9.76
CA ALA A 354 -5.81 -4.85 -9.98
C ALA A 354 -4.91 -4.39 -11.14
N LEU A 355 -3.70 -4.96 -11.25
CA LEU A 355 -2.83 -4.71 -12.41
C LEU A 355 -3.48 -5.22 -13.70
N LEU A 356 -3.97 -6.45 -13.70
CA LEU A 356 -4.62 -7.04 -14.86
C LEU A 356 -5.85 -6.24 -15.31
N TRP A 357 -6.64 -5.72 -14.37
CA TRP A 357 -7.77 -4.85 -14.67
C TRP A 357 -7.35 -3.62 -15.47
N ILE A 358 -6.33 -2.88 -15.02
CA ILE A 358 -5.81 -1.72 -15.76
C ILE A 358 -5.31 -2.13 -17.16
N LEU A 359 -4.56 -3.23 -17.26
CA LEU A 359 -4.03 -3.70 -18.55
C LEU A 359 -5.13 -4.11 -19.54
N SER A 360 -6.27 -4.62 -19.03
CA SER A 360 -7.41 -5.03 -19.85
C SER A 360 -8.20 -3.87 -20.47
N GLN A 361 -8.03 -2.65 -19.97
CA GLN A 361 -8.74 -1.47 -20.48
C GLN A 361 -8.26 -1.06 -21.88
N HIS A 362 -7.00 -1.32 -22.20
CA HIS A 362 -6.44 -0.91 -23.49
C HIS A 362 -6.85 -1.87 -24.62
N PRO A 363 -7.46 -1.37 -25.73
CA PRO A 363 -7.96 -2.23 -26.80
C PRO A 363 -6.91 -3.15 -27.43
N ARG A 364 -5.66 -2.69 -27.58
CA ARG A 364 -4.56 -3.52 -28.14
C ARG A 364 -4.18 -4.70 -27.27
N ASN A 365 -4.46 -4.65 -25.96
CA ASN A 365 -4.15 -5.73 -25.03
C ASN A 365 -5.25 -6.78 -24.98
N GLN A 366 -6.50 -6.42 -25.33
CA GLN A 366 -7.67 -7.28 -25.16
C GLN A 366 -7.52 -8.61 -25.89
N ASP A 367 -7.05 -8.60 -27.14
CA ASP A 367 -6.88 -9.83 -27.92
C ASP A 367 -5.81 -10.76 -27.32
N ALA A 368 -4.69 -10.20 -26.83
CA ALA A 368 -3.62 -10.95 -26.18
C ALA A 368 -4.05 -11.52 -24.82
N LEU A 369 -4.86 -10.78 -24.07
CA LEU A 369 -5.38 -11.17 -22.76
C LEU A 369 -6.58 -12.13 -22.88
N THR A 370 -7.28 -12.19 -24.03
CA THR A 370 -8.40 -13.12 -24.23
C THR A 370 -7.86 -14.51 -24.64
N CYS A 371 -7.11 -15.15 -23.75
CA CYS A 371 -6.58 -16.49 -23.92
C CYS A 371 -7.26 -17.47 -22.95
N ALA A 372 -7.23 -18.77 -23.29
CA ALA A 372 -7.94 -19.81 -22.54
C ALA A 372 -7.46 -19.91 -21.08
N GLU A 373 -6.15 -19.80 -20.85
CA GLU A 373 -5.53 -19.94 -19.53
C GLU A 373 -5.99 -18.82 -18.59
N LEU A 374 -6.05 -17.58 -19.08
CA LEU A 374 -6.52 -16.44 -18.26
C LEU A 374 -8.01 -16.57 -17.97
N LEU A 375 -8.83 -16.85 -18.98
CA LEU A 375 -10.27 -16.99 -18.82
C LEU A 375 -10.63 -18.13 -17.87
N GLN A 376 -9.90 -19.24 -17.92
CA GLN A 376 -10.03 -20.33 -16.95
C GLN A 376 -9.73 -19.86 -15.53
N SER A 377 -8.61 -19.12 -15.33
CA SER A 377 -8.23 -18.58 -14.01
C SER A 377 -9.27 -17.59 -13.49
N LEU A 378 -9.78 -16.70 -14.33
CA LEU A 378 -10.81 -15.72 -13.95
C LEU A 378 -12.12 -16.40 -13.53
N GLY A 379 -12.56 -17.41 -14.32
CA GLY A 379 -13.74 -18.20 -13.96
C GLY A 379 -13.57 -18.95 -12.64
N MET A 380 -12.40 -19.55 -12.40
CA MET A 380 -12.09 -20.21 -11.13
C MET A 380 -12.09 -19.26 -9.94
N LEU A 381 -11.57 -18.04 -10.08
CA LEU A 381 -11.60 -17.03 -9.03
C LEU A 381 -13.03 -16.64 -8.62
N LEU A 382 -13.97 -16.63 -9.56
CA LEU A 382 -15.39 -16.36 -9.30
C LEU A 382 -16.14 -17.55 -8.69
N SER A 383 -15.71 -18.78 -8.96
CA SER A 383 -16.39 -20.01 -8.54
C SER A 383 -16.08 -20.44 -7.11
N VAL A 384 -15.18 -19.77 -6.39
CA VAL A 384 -14.85 -20.06 -5.00
C VAL A 384 -15.99 -19.63 -4.10
N GLN A 385 -16.49 -20.51 -3.23
CA GLN A 385 -17.67 -20.31 -2.36
C GLN A 385 -17.65 -19.05 -1.47
N LYS A 386 -16.48 -18.43 -1.26
CA LYS A 386 -16.33 -17.14 -0.56
C LYS A 386 -15.35 -16.29 -1.35
N THR A 387 -15.75 -15.91 -2.54
CA THR A 387 -14.94 -15.02 -3.37
C THR A 387 -14.78 -13.67 -2.68
N ASP A 388 -13.55 -13.20 -2.59
CA ASP A 388 -13.29 -11.85 -2.09
C ASP A 388 -14.01 -10.82 -2.97
N PRO A 389 -14.81 -9.91 -2.37
CA PRO A 389 -15.61 -8.95 -3.14
C PRO A 389 -14.77 -8.10 -4.11
N VAL A 390 -13.57 -7.67 -3.71
CA VAL A 390 -12.67 -6.87 -4.56
C VAL A 390 -12.19 -7.67 -5.76
N ILE A 391 -11.83 -8.94 -5.55
CA ILE A 391 -11.43 -9.85 -6.63
C ILE A 391 -12.61 -10.07 -7.58
N ALA A 392 -13.82 -10.30 -7.05
CA ALA A 392 -15.01 -10.49 -7.87
C ALA A 392 -15.31 -9.27 -8.74
N GLY A 393 -15.26 -8.07 -8.17
CA GLY A 393 -15.49 -6.82 -8.89
C GLY A 393 -14.47 -6.58 -10.01
N HIS A 394 -13.17 -6.67 -9.71
CA HIS A 394 -12.13 -6.52 -10.72
C HIS A 394 -12.22 -7.59 -11.80
N THR A 395 -12.51 -8.85 -11.43
CA THR A 395 -12.67 -9.96 -12.39
C THR A 395 -13.82 -9.68 -13.34
N ALA A 396 -14.96 -9.21 -12.85
CA ALA A 396 -16.10 -8.83 -13.69
C ALA A 396 -15.74 -7.70 -14.67
N CYS A 397 -15.04 -6.65 -14.19
CA CYS A 397 -14.57 -5.56 -15.06
C CYS A 397 -13.60 -6.06 -16.14
N ILE A 398 -12.69 -6.98 -15.79
CA ILE A 398 -11.76 -7.58 -16.78
C ILE A 398 -12.55 -8.34 -17.85
N ILE A 399 -13.48 -9.20 -17.45
CA ILE A 399 -14.31 -9.97 -18.40
C ILE A 399 -15.10 -9.02 -19.31
N GLN A 400 -15.67 -7.94 -18.76
CA GLN A 400 -16.37 -6.92 -19.52
C GLN A 400 -15.44 -6.25 -20.56
N ASN A 401 -14.23 -5.84 -20.16
CA ASN A 401 -13.25 -5.25 -21.08
C ASN A 401 -12.87 -6.24 -22.19
N LEU A 402 -12.61 -7.50 -21.82
CA LEU A 402 -12.23 -8.55 -22.77
C LEU A 402 -13.38 -8.95 -23.73
N SER A 403 -14.65 -8.70 -23.36
CA SER A 403 -15.80 -8.95 -24.24
C SER A 403 -15.82 -8.05 -25.47
N LEU A 404 -15.03 -6.98 -25.49
CA LEU A 404 -14.81 -6.11 -26.63
C LEU A 404 -13.77 -6.65 -27.62
N SER A 405 -13.01 -7.69 -27.24
CA SER A 405 -12.00 -8.37 -28.07
C SER A 405 -12.61 -9.06 -29.28
N GLN A 406 -11.82 -9.19 -30.34
CA GLN A 406 -12.16 -10.05 -31.48
C GLN A 406 -12.28 -11.53 -31.09
N ASN A 407 -11.54 -11.94 -30.05
CA ASN A 407 -11.52 -13.31 -29.52
C ASN A 407 -12.62 -13.58 -28.45
N ARG A 408 -13.60 -12.70 -28.30
CA ARG A 408 -14.67 -12.77 -27.28
C ARG A 408 -15.43 -14.10 -27.21
N GLN A 409 -15.49 -14.85 -28.31
CA GLN A 409 -16.12 -16.18 -28.33
C GLN A 409 -15.53 -17.12 -27.27
N ARG A 410 -14.23 -17.00 -26.98
CA ARG A 410 -13.55 -17.79 -25.95
C ARG A 410 -14.10 -17.52 -24.54
N ILE A 411 -14.63 -16.32 -24.28
CA ILE A 411 -15.25 -15.98 -22.99
C ILE A 411 -16.50 -16.84 -22.78
N PHE A 412 -17.29 -17.03 -23.85
CA PHE A 412 -18.53 -17.79 -23.79
C PHE A 412 -18.29 -19.29 -23.57
N GLU A 413 -17.15 -19.80 -24.07
CA GLU A 413 -16.73 -21.19 -23.93
C GLU A 413 -15.97 -21.46 -22.62
N SER A 414 -15.71 -20.40 -21.81
CA SER A 414 -14.98 -20.48 -20.55
C SER A 414 -15.93 -20.50 -19.33
N PRO A 415 -15.43 -20.83 -18.13
CA PRO A 415 -16.24 -20.81 -16.91
C PRO A 415 -16.57 -19.39 -16.40
N CYS A 416 -16.25 -18.32 -17.15
CA CYS A 416 -16.44 -16.94 -16.70
C CYS A 416 -17.93 -16.61 -16.50
N ILE A 417 -18.81 -17.02 -17.44
CA ILE A 417 -20.25 -16.73 -17.34
C ILE A 417 -20.86 -17.45 -16.13
N GLU A 418 -20.56 -18.72 -15.97
CA GLU A 418 -20.99 -19.49 -14.80
C GLU A 418 -20.53 -18.85 -13.50
N GLY A 419 -19.24 -18.48 -13.41
CA GLY A 419 -18.66 -17.83 -12.24
C GLY A 419 -19.33 -16.48 -11.90
N LEU A 420 -19.64 -15.64 -12.90
CA LEU A 420 -20.37 -14.39 -12.71
C LEU A 420 -21.78 -14.64 -12.14
N LEU A 421 -22.51 -15.61 -12.69
CA LEU A 421 -23.85 -15.96 -12.23
C LEU A 421 -23.85 -16.53 -10.81
N GLN A 422 -22.88 -17.39 -10.48
CA GLN A 422 -22.71 -17.92 -9.12
C GLN A 422 -22.35 -16.82 -8.10
N THR A 423 -21.48 -15.88 -8.52
CA THR A 423 -21.12 -14.73 -7.69
C THR A 423 -22.33 -13.85 -7.37
N MET A 424 -23.24 -13.65 -8.33
CA MET A 424 -24.48 -12.90 -8.14
C MET A 424 -25.43 -13.55 -7.12
N LEU A 425 -25.39 -14.88 -6.96
CA LEU A 425 -26.16 -15.59 -5.96
C LEU A 425 -25.59 -15.53 -4.55
N SER A 426 -24.34 -15.06 -4.40
CA SER A 426 -23.67 -14.99 -3.09
C SER A 426 -24.36 -13.97 -2.18
N THR A 427 -24.69 -14.38 -0.96
CA THR A 427 -25.31 -13.51 0.06
C THR A 427 -24.35 -12.46 0.63
N ASP A 428 -23.04 -12.70 0.50
CA ASP A 428 -21.99 -11.89 1.11
C ASP A 428 -21.37 -10.88 0.13
N ILE A 429 -21.93 -10.74 -1.09
CA ILE A 429 -21.42 -9.83 -2.10
C ILE A 429 -21.62 -8.36 -1.68
N GLN A 430 -20.55 -7.57 -1.74
CA GLN A 430 -20.61 -6.12 -1.52
C GLN A 430 -21.33 -5.42 -2.68
N GLU A 431 -21.95 -4.27 -2.38
CA GLU A 431 -22.77 -3.54 -3.35
C GLU A 431 -21.99 -3.13 -4.60
N ASP A 432 -20.77 -2.64 -4.43
CA ASP A 432 -19.91 -2.26 -5.57
C ASP A 432 -19.60 -3.47 -6.46
N SER A 433 -19.29 -4.62 -5.87
CA SER A 433 -18.98 -5.84 -6.62
C SER A 433 -20.20 -6.39 -7.32
N LEU A 434 -21.38 -6.32 -6.70
CA LEU A 434 -22.64 -6.68 -7.31
C LEU A 434 -22.95 -5.80 -8.53
N HIS A 435 -22.69 -4.49 -8.43
CA HIS A 435 -22.81 -3.57 -9.54
C HIS A 435 -21.94 -3.98 -10.73
N TYR A 436 -20.65 -4.27 -10.50
CA TYR A 436 -19.75 -4.69 -11.58
C TYR A 436 -20.15 -6.03 -12.21
N VAL A 437 -20.56 -7.00 -11.40
CA VAL A 437 -21.01 -8.32 -11.88
C VAL A 437 -22.28 -8.20 -12.72
N THR A 438 -23.28 -7.46 -12.23
CA THR A 438 -24.54 -7.26 -12.96
C THR A 438 -24.34 -6.43 -14.22
N SER A 439 -23.48 -5.41 -14.20
CA SER A 439 -23.12 -4.61 -15.37
C SER A 439 -22.45 -5.47 -16.45
N CYS A 440 -21.48 -6.30 -16.08
CA CYS A 440 -20.81 -7.23 -16.98
C CYS A 440 -21.82 -8.20 -17.62
N LEU A 441 -22.68 -8.83 -16.83
CA LEU A 441 -23.71 -9.76 -17.33
C LEU A 441 -24.72 -9.06 -18.25
N ALA A 442 -25.11 -7.82 -17.95
CA ALA A 442 -26.01 -7.04 -18.79
C ALA A 442 -25.38 -6.73 -20.16
N GLU A 443 -24.10 -6.33 -20.18
CA GLU A 443 -23.38 -6.08 -21.43
C GLU A 443 -23.19 -7.37 -22.26
N LEU A 444 -22.91 -8.50 -21.61
CA LEU A 444 -22.84 -9.80 -22.27
C LEU A 444 -24.21 -10.21 -22.82
N ALA A 445 -25.29 -10.03 -22.06
CA ALA A 445 -26.65 -10.40 -22.50
C ALA A 445 -27.15 -9.60 -23.73
N LYS A 446 -26.61 -8.42 -24.00
CA LYS A 446 -26.89 -7.64 -25.24
C LYS A 446 -26.34 -8.31 -26.49
N GLN A 447 -25.36 -9.17 -26.37
CA GLN A 447 -24.74 -9.87 -27.49
C GLN A 447 -25.45 -11.21 -27.70
N GLU A 448 -26.05 -11.42 -28.87
CA GLU A 448 -26.90 -12.60 -29.16
C GLU A 448 -26.20 -13.94 -28.86
N GLY A 449 -24.91 -14.08 -29.23
CA GLY A 449 -24.13 -15.28 -28.95
C GLY A 449 -23.92 -15.49 -27.44
N ALA A 450 -23.64 -14.45 -26.68
CA ALA A 450 -23.44 -14.53 -25.23
C ALA A 450 -24.75 -14.75 -24.46
N ALA A 451 -25.86 -14.16 -24.95
CA ALA A 451 -27.17 -14.36 -24.34
C ALA A 451 -27.56 -15.84 -24.29
N LEU A 452 -27.26 -16.61 -25.35
CA LEU A 452 -27.50 -18.06 -25.39
C LEU A 452 -26.67 -18.80 -24.34
N HIS A 453 -25.42 -18.42 -24.13
CA HIS A 453 -24.56 -19.02 -23.09
C HIS A 453 -25.02 -18.64 -21.68
N VAL A 454 -25.41 -17.39 -21.42
CA VAL A 454 -26.03 -16.97 -20.14
C VAL A 454 -27.29 -17.80 -19.90
N LEU A 455 -28.13 -17.98 -20.93
CA LEU A 455 -29.37 -18.74 -20.83
C LEU A 455 -29.16 -20.23 -20.49
N GLN A 456 -28.04 -20.84 -20.92
CA GLN A 456 -27.73 -22.24 -20.56
C GLN A 456 -27.67 -22.44 -19.05
N TRP A 457 -27.11 -21.48 -18.34
CA TRP A 457 -26.93 -21.52 -16.88
C TRP A 457 -28.14 -20.98 -16.10
N MET A 458 -29.11 -20.35 -16.77
CA MET A 458 -30.31 -19.85 -16.09
C MET A 458 -31.16 -20.97 -15.55
N ASP A 459 -31.48 -20.88 -14.27
CA ASP A 459 -32.35 -21.76 -13.51
C ASP A 459 -33.34 -20.94 -12.65
N GLU A 460 -34.15 -21.61 -11.86
CA GLU A 460 -35.13 -20.97 -10.97
C GLU A 460 -34.48 -20.07 -9.90
N PRO A 461 -33.41 -20.48 -9.16
CA PRO A 461 -32.70 -19.63 -8.20
C PRO A 461 -32.15 -18.35 -8.81
N LEU A 462 -31.48 -18.42 -9.95
CA LEU A 462 -30.93 -17.27 -10.65
C LEU A 462 -32.03 -16.34 -11.17
N THR A 463 -33.11 -16.90 -11.72
CA THR A 463 -34.27 -16.12 -12.18
C THR A 463 -34.91 -15.37 -11.02
N LYS A 464 -35.13 -16.04 -9.90
CA LYS A 464 -35.64 -15.42 -8.66
C LYS A 464 -34.71 -14.30 -8.16
N CYS A 465 -33.39 -14.53 -8.18
CA CYS A 465 -32.40 -13.53 -7.79
C CYS A 465 -32.47 -12.29 -8.70
N LEU A 466 -32.50 -12.46 -10.03
CA LEU A 466 -32.59 -11.35 -10.99
C LEU A 466 -33.88 -10.56 -10.85
N VAL A 467 -35.03 -11.25 -10.76
CA VAL A 467 -36.35 -10.61 -10.57
C VAL A 467 -36.41 -9.87 -9.24
N GLY A 468 -35.89 -10.50 -8.17
CA GLY A 468 -35.80 -9.87 -6.85
C GLY A 468 -34.90 -8.64 -6.84
N LEU A 469 -33.77 -8.70 -7.51
CA LEU A 469 -32.82 -7.58 -7.62
C LEU A 469 -33.41 -6.44 -8.47
N ALA A 470 -34.07 -6.73 -9.58
CA ALA A 470 -34.79 -5.74 -10.37
C ALA A 470 -35.85 -4.98 -9.55
N GLY A 471 -36.47 -5.63 -8.57
CA GLY A 471 -37.42 -5.00 -7.64
C GLY A 471 -36.80 -4.09 -6.57
N GLN A 472 -35.49 -4.13 -6.36
CA GLN A 472 -34.80 -3.41 -5.29
C GLN A 472 -34.32 -2.02 -5.74
N LEU A 473 -35.24 -1.06 -5.93
CA LEU A 473 -34.91 0.30 -6.36
C LEU A 473 -33.94 1.05 -5.43
N GLY A 474 -33.78 0.64 -4.17
CA GLY A 474 -32.74 1.18 -3.26
C GLY A 474 -31.31 0.91 -3.76
N ARG A 475 -31.13 -0.09 -4.63
CA ARG A 475 -29.88 -0.42 -5.33
C ARG A 475 -30.04 -0.08 -6.82
N THR A 476 -30.08 1.20 -7.15
CA THR A 476 -30.49 1.76 -8.44
C THR A 476 -29.80 1.09 -9.63
N GLU A 477 -28.46 1.05 -9.66
CA GLU A 477 -27.71 0.46 -10.79
C GLU A 477 -27.85 -1.07 -10.88
N PRO A 478 -27.64 -1.86 -9.81
CA PRO A 478 -27.89 -3.30 -9.87
C PRO A 478 -29.31 -3.68 -10.25
N SER A 479 -30.32 -2.91 -9.79
CA SER A 479 -31.73 -3.10 -10.17
C SER A 479 -31.94 -2.89 -11.68
N PHE A 480 -31.41 -1.80 -12.22
CA PHE A 480 -31.47 -1.51 -13.66
C PHE A 480 -30.79 -2.60 -14.50
N GLN A 481 -29.57 -3.00 -14.10
CA GLN A 481 -28.81 -4.02 -14.82
C GLN A 481 -29.50 -5.39 -14.79
N ALA A 482 -30.04 -5.79 -13.63
CA ALA A 482 -30.80 -7.04 -13.53
C ALA A 482 -32.04 -7.06 -14.45
N ALA A 483 -32.79 -5.96 -14.49
CA ALA A 483 -33.92 -5.83 -15.41
C ALA A 483 -33.46 -5.83 -16.87
N SER A 484 -32.30 -5.23 -17.19
CA SER A 484 -31.73 -5.25 -18.54
C SER A 484 -31.32 -6.67 -18.96
N ILE A 485 -30.74 -7.47 -18.08
CA ILE A 485 -30.44 -8.89 -18.34
C ILE A 485 -31.74 -9.63 -18.68
N LEU A 486 -32.76 -9.49 -17.84
CA LEU A 486 -34.07 -10.13 -18.07
C LEU A 486 -34.66 -9.74 -19.44
N GLN A 487 -34.67 -8.44 -19.78
CA GLN A 487 -35.21 -7.90 -21.02
C GLN A 487 -34.53 -8.50 -22.26
N HIS A 488 -33.19 -8.72 -22.22
CA HIS A 488 -32.48 -9.34 -23.34
C HIS A 488 -32.74 -10.86 -23.46
N LEU A 489 -33.02 -11.54 -22.34
CA LEU A 489 -33.25 -12.98 -22.30
C LEU A 489 -34.72 -13.39 -22.57
N ILE A 490 -35.69 -12.49 -22.38
CA ILE A 490 -37.13 -12.76 -22.50
C ILE A 490 -37.50 -13.27 -23.91
N GLY A 491 -36.78 -12.94 -24.96
CA GLY A 491 -37.02 -13.45 -26.32
C GLY A 491 -36.83 -14.97 -26.48
N HIS A 492 -36.34 -15.67 -25.46
CA HIS A 492 -36.10 -17.12 -25.50
C HIS A 492 -37.14 -17.89 -24.68
N GLU A 493 -37.63 -18.99 -25.23
CA GLU A 493 -38.68 -19.84 -24.63
C GLU A 493 -38.30 -20.31 -23.20
N LYS A 494 -37.04 -20.71 -22.98
CA LYS A 494 -36.54 -21.13 -21.66
C LYS A 494 -36.73 -20.03 -20.60
N MET A 495 -36.38 -18.79 -20.92
CA MET A 495 -36.51 -17.67 -19.99
C MET A 495 -37.98 -17.33 -19.72
N MET A 496 -38.82 -17.35 -20.74
CA MET A 496 -40.26 -17.15 -20.58
C MET A 496 -40.88 -18.20 -19.65
N LEU A 497 -40.49 -19.47 -19.80
CA LEU A 497 -40.96 -20.55 -18.92
C LEU A 497 -40.54 -20.33 -17.45
N LEU A 498 -39.27 -19.93 -17.22
CA LEU A 498 -38.77 -19.64 -15.87
C LEU A 498 -39.51 -18.44 -15.24
N LEU A 499 -39.75 -17.38 -15.99
CA LEU A 499 -40.44 -16.18 -15.53
C LEU A 499 -41.91 -16.42 -15.18
N LYS A 500 -42.58 -17.41 -15.76
CA LYS A 500 -43.95 -17.79 -15.40
C LYS A 500 -44.07 -18.21 -13.93
N GLY A 501 -43.00 -18.78 -13.33
CA GLY A 501 -42.93 -19.04 -11.90
C GLY A 501 -42.91 -17.79 -11.03
N HIS A 502 -42.60 -16.62 -11.59
CA HIS A 502 -42.33 -15.34 -10.86
C HIS A 502 -43.19 -14.18 -11.40
N ILE A 503 -44.40 -14.44 -11.91
CA ILE A 503 -45.28 -13.42 -12.53
C ILE A 503 -45.55 -12.26 -11.56
N ARG A 504 -45.83 -12.52 -10.30
CA ARG A 504 -46.16 -11.48 -9.32
C ARG A 504 -44.98 -10.53 -9.04
N GLU A 505 -43.81 -11.10 -8.85
CA GLU A 505 -42.58 -10.36 -8.62
C GLU A 505 -42.18 -9.56 -9.87
N THR A 506 -42.35 -10.15 -11.06
CA THR A 506 -42.13 -9.49 -12.34
C THR A 506 -43.06 -8.30 -12.51
N GLN A 507 -44.35 -8.45 -12.22
CA GLN A 507 -45.30 -7.34 -12.24
C GLN A 507 -44.90 -6.22 -11.23
N ALA A 508 -44.45 -6.60 -10.04
CA ALA A 508 -44.08 -5.63 -9.02
C ALA A 508 -42.89 -4.76 -9.45
N TYR A 509 -41.83 -5.36 -10.01
CA TYR A 509 -40.69 -4.55 -10.46
C TYR A 509 -41.06 -3.72 -11.72
N LEU A 510 -41.80 -4.24 -12.65
CA LEU A 510 -42.26 -3.49 -13.83
C LEU A 510 -43.11 -2.27 -13.43
N LYS A 511 -44.01 -2.42 -12.47
CA LYS A 511 -44.78 -1.31 -11.92
C LYS A 511 -43.86 -0.22 -11.34
N ASN A 512 -42.84 -0.61 -10.58
CA ASN A 512 -41.86 0.31 -10.05
C ASN A 512 -41.07 1.02 -11.16
N PHE A 513 -40.71 0.32 -12.23
CA PHE A 513 -39.98 0.89 -13.37
C PHE A 513 -40.83 1.89 -14.16
N LEU A 514 -42.09 1.56 -14.46
CA LEU A 514 -43.01 2.42 -15.18
C LEU A 514 -43.30 3.74 -14.43
N THR A 515 -43.28 3.70 -13.09
CA THR A 515 -43.51 4.87 -12.24
C THR A 515 -42.20 5.57 -11.77
N HIS A 516 -41.05 5.08 -12.22
CA HIS A 516 -39.75 5.64 -11.80
C HIS A 516 -39.53 7.05 -12.36
N GLN A 517 -38.74 7.87 -11.66
CA GLN A 517 -38.45 9.25 -12.09
C GLN A 517 -37.49 9.32 -13.28
N GLU A 518 -36.55 8.38 -13.37
CA GLU A 518 -35.56 8.33 -14.45
C GLU A 518 -36.15 7.69 -15.72
N ILE A 519 -35.98 8.37 -16.86
CA ILE A 519 -36.47 7.95 -18.16
C ILE A 519 -35.97 6.55 -18.58
N ARG A 520 -34.71 6.24 -18.30
CA ARG A 520 -34.11 4.93 -18.65
C ARG A 520 -34.85 3.74 -18.03
N PHE A 521 -35.31 3.88 -16.78
CA PHE A 521 -36.13 2.84 -16.13
C PHE A 521 -37.47 2.69 -16.78
N GLN A 522 -38.13 3.81 -17.10
CA GLN A 522 -39.43 3.78 -17.81
C GLN A 522 -39.32 3.10 -19.17
N GLN A 523 -38.32 3.47 -19.97
CA GLN A 523 -38.09 2.88 -21.32
C GLN A 523 -37.82 1.38 -21.21
N LEU A 524 -36.98 0.94 -20.27
CA LEU A 524 -36.69 -0.48 -20.04
C LEU A 524 -37.96 -1.21 -19.57
N GLY A 525 -38.74 -0.62 -18.68
CA GLY A 525 -40.01 -1.18 -18.20
C GLY A 525 -41.03 -1.35 -19.33
N ILE A 526 -41.21 -0.34 -20.20
CA ILE A 526 -42.10 -0.39 -21.35
C ILE A 526 -41.65 -1.47 -22.34
N SER A 527 -40.36 -1.49 -22.69
CA SER A 527 -39.80 -2.48 -23.62
C SER A 527 -39.98 -3.91 -23.11
N THR A 528 -39.75 -4.13 -21.81
CA THR A 528 -39.96 -5.44 -21.18
C THR A 528 -41.42 -5.83 -21.14
N PHE A 529 -42.31 -4.87 -20.84
CA PHE A 529 -43.75 -5.08 -20.83
C PHE A 529 -44.23 -5.50 -22.23
N CYS A 530 -43.81 -4.82 -23.31
CA CYS A 530 -44.16 -5.15 -24.68
C CYS A 530 -43.87 -6.61 -25.06
N ARG A 531 -42.70 -7.09 -24.68
CA ARG A 531 -42.27 -8.46 -24.96
C ARG A 531 -43.03 -9.50 -24.11
N LEU A 532 -43.29 -9.21 -22.85
CA LEU A 532 -43.97 -10.15 -21.96
C LEU A 532 -45.46 -10.29 -22.30
N GLN A 533 -46.11 -9.22 -22.78
CA GLN A 533 -47.54 -9.29 -23.14
C GLN A 533 -47.86 -10.17 -24.38
N GLU A 534 -46.83 -10.56 -25.14
CA GLU A 534 -46.99 -11.54 -26.25
C GLU A 534 -47.32 -12.95 -25.70
N ASP A 535 -46.97 -13.23 -24.44
CA ASP A 535 -47.33 -14.49 -23.77
C ASP A 535 -48.72 -14.40 -23.13
N PRO A 536 -49.62 -15.38 -23.37
CA PRO A 536 -51.01 -15.34 -22.91
C PRO A 536 -51.15 -15.25 -21.37
N GLU A 537 -50.26 -15.89 -20.60
CA GLU A 537 -50.32 -15.87 -19.13
C GLU A 537 -49.94 -14.51 -18.58
N PHE A 538 -48.88 -13.91 -19.10
CA PHE A 538 -48.48 -12.54 -18.74
C PHE A 538 -49.53 -11.51 -19.20
N CYS A 539 -50.10 -11.64 -20.40
CA CYS A 539 -51.15 -10.77 -20.89
C CYS A 539 -52.36 -10.79 -19.92
N LEU A 540 -52.83 -11.98 -19.55
CA LEU A 540 -53.93 -12.13 -18.61
C LEU A 540 -53.60 -11.53 -17.21
N ALA A 541 -52.37 -11.71 -16.73
CA ALA A 541 -51.90 -11.17 -15.48
C ALA A 541 -51.82 -9.63 -15.49
N PHE A 542 -51.36 -9.04 -16.58
CA PHE A 542 -51.27 -7.58 -16.76
C PHE A 542 -52.65 -6.91 -16.85
N ARG A 543 -53.61 -7.53 -17.55
CA ARG A 543 -55.01 -7.07 -17.55
C ARG A 543 -55.64 -7.08 -16.15
N LYS A 544 -55.40 -8.12 -15.35
CA LYS A 544 -55.91 -8.22 -13.95
C LYS A 544 -55.29 -7.18 -13.02
N SER A 545 -54.08 -6.72 -13.27
CA SER A 545 -53.32 -5.81 -12.39
C SER A 545 -53.37 -4.35 -12.85
N GLN A 546 -54.19 -4.01 -13.84
CA GLN A 546 -54.33 -2.66 -14.39
C GLN A 546 -53.00 -2.04 -14.86
N MET A 547 -52.07 -2.85 -15.35
CA MET A 547 -50.75 -2.38 -15.82
C MET A 547 -50.88 -1.50 -17.07
N THR A 548 -51.91 -1.67 -17.88
CA THR A 548 -52.17 -0.84 -19.06
C THR A 548 -52.48 0.62 -18.67
N GLU A 549 -53.22 0.82 -17.59
CA GLU A 549 -53.54 2.17 -17.06
C GLU A 549 -52.29 2.91 -16.60
N LEU A 550 -51.27 2.18 -16.09
CA LEU A 550 -50.00 2.77 -15.71
C LEU A 550 -49.16 3.21 -16.91
N LEU A 551 -49.27 2.52 -18.07
CA LEU A 551 -48.60 2.94 -19.30
C LEU A 551 -49.14 4.30 -19.79
N GLU A 552 -50.44 4.54 -19.66
CA GLU A 552 -51.06 5.83 -20.02
C GLU A 552 -50.57 6.99 -19.13
N GLN A 553 -50.12 6.69 -17.91
CA GLN A 553 -49.61 7.66 -16.96
C GLN A 553 -48.12 7.97 -17.13
N VAL A 554 -47.37 7.19 -17.93
CA VAL A 554 -45.95 7.41 -18.18
C VAL A 554 -45.72 8.76 -18.88
N ARG A 555 -44.80 9.54 -18.37
CA ARG A 555 -44.46 10.86 -18.94
C ARG A 555 -43.76 10.70 -20.29
N GLN A 556 -44.34 11.26 -21.33
CA GLN A 556 -43.80 11.24 -22.71
C GLN A 556 -42.72 12.32 -22.90
N GLN A 557 -41.53 12.11 -22.26
CA GLN A 557 -40.48 13.12 -22.25
C GLN A 557 -39.54 13.06 -23.47
N THR A 558 -39.43 11.91 -24.12
CA THR A 558 -38.57 11.72 -25.30
C THR A 558 -39.35 11.05 -26.45
N GLU A 559 -38.88 11.26 -27.69
CA GLU A 559 -39.44 10.64 -28.89
C GLU A 559 -39.44 9.10 -28.79
N GLU A 560 -38.31 8.54 -28.28
CA GLU A 560 -38.15 7.09 -28.07
C GLU A 560 -39.18 6.55 -27.05
N THR A 561 -39.44 7.25 -25.95
CA THR A 561 -40.49 6.86 -24.99
C THR A 561 -41.88 6.87 -25.63
N GLN A 562 -42.16 7.84 -26.51
CA GLN A 562 -43.41 7.92 -27.23
C GLN A 562 -43.59 6.76 -28.19
N GLU A 563 -42.55 6.37 -28.93
CA GLU A 563 -42.59 5.23 -29.86
C GLU A 563 -42.80 3.91 -29.10
N LEU A 564 -42.08 3.69 -27.99
CA LEU A 564 -42.26 2.51 -27.16
C LEU A 564 -43.67 2.42 -26.57
N LEU A 565 -44.24 3.55 -26.10
CA LEU A 565 -45.60 3.59 -25.58
C LEU A 565 -46.65 3.29 -26.67
N ARG A 566 -46.49 3.85 -27.88
CA ARG A 566 -47.39 3.54 -29.01
C ARG A 566 -47.35 2.05 -29.38
N ALA A 567 -46.14 1.44 -29.32
CA ALA A 567 -46.02 0.00 -29.55
C ALA A 567 -46.71 -0.81 -28.44
N ALA A 568 -46.49 -0.46 -27.15
CA ALA A 568 -47.09 -1.14 -26.01
C ALA A 568 -48.64 -1.10 -26.03
N LEU A 569 -49.22 0.06 -26.34
CA LEU A 569 -50.66 0.26 -26.34
C LEU A 569 -51.35 -0.43 -27.53
N ARG A 570 -50.72 -0.47 -28.71
CA ARG A 570 -51.28 -1.21 -29.88
C ARG A 570 -51.47 -2.70 -29.62
N HIS A 571 -50.56 -3.31 -28.86
CA HIS A 571 -50.67 -4.72 -28.48
C HIS A 571 -51.62 -4.95 -27.31
N ALA A 572 -51.93 -3.93 -26.50
CA ALA A 572 -52.88 -4.05 -25.38
C ALA A 572 -54.35 -4.07 -25.84
N ASP A 573 -54.63 -3.43 -27.02
CA ASP A 573 -55.97 -3.33 -27.63
C ASP A 573 -56.31 -4.51 -28.56
N SER A 574 -55.34 -5.35 -28.92
CA SER A 574 -55.51 -6.57 -29.68
C SER A 574 -55.68 -7.80 -28.77
#